data_702ef1eb45ecf2605359d568bcf9eb00
#
_entry.id   702ef1eb45ecf2605359d568bcf9eb00
#
_cell.length_a   1.000
_cell.length_b   1.000
_cell.length_c   1.000
_cell.angle_alpha   90.00
_cell.angle_beta   90.00
_cell.angle_gamma   90.00
#
_symmetry.space_group_name_H-M   'P 1'
#
loop_
_entity.id
_entity.type
_entity.pdbx_description
1 polymer ?
#
loop_
_entity_poly.entity_id
_entity_poly.type
_entity_poly.pdbx_seq_one_letter_code
_entity_poly.pdbx_strand_id
1 'polypeptide(L)'
;RNHAELPLYRAPSLDWALSGQNGIRFNRDDAFRQLSRSFHAVKDSEYTPPASLQKVLRKYQRDGYRWLRTLDGYGMGGILADDMGLGKTVQVLSYLLALREQGGNPLPSLIVCPASLVLNWAEECQKFTPELNCVVVDGDAAHRAQLAEQWDGADVVVTSYDLLRRDETLYENQKFYACILDEAQAIKNHTTQKYKAVCGVNSRVRFALTGTPVENRLGELWSIFSFLMPGYLPPYKSFCSRFEKPITQENDPAAVRRLNQLTGPFILRRMKSEVLKELPPKTENVYRIELEEEQRKLYLAAVVDAREKLRAAKPEDKMAVFAVLMRLREICCDPRLIADNW
;
A
#
# COMPACT_ATOMS: atom_id res chain seq x y z
N ARG A 1 5.67 39.89 -11.17
CA ARG A 1 4.83 39.13 -10.23
C ARG A 1 5.13 37.65 -10.47
N ASN A 2 5.79 37.01 -9.52
CA ASN A 2 6.09 35.58 -9.62
C ASN A 2 4.85 34.80 -9.21
N HIS A 3 4.26 34.07 -10.14
CA HIS A 3 3.20 33.10 -9.90
C HIS A 3 3.80 31.70 -9.91
N ALA A 4 3.41 30.86 -8.96
CA ALA A 4 3.70 29.44 -8.98
C ALA A 4 2.37 28.71 -8.93
N GLU A 5 2.13 27.86 -9.93
CA GLU A 5 1.01 26.91 -9.91
C GLU A 5 1.45 25.66 -9.18
N LEU A 6 0.69 25.25 -8.18
CA LEU A 6 0.96 24.06 -7.39
C LEU A 6 -0.23 23.13 -7.44
N PRO A 7 0.00 21.81 -7.46
CA PRO A 7 -1.08 20.84 -7.37
C PRO A 7 -1.94 21.08 -6.14
N LEU A 8 -3.25 20.87 -6.26
CA LEU A 8 -4.25 21.16 -5.22
C LEU A 8 -3.96 20.41 -3.92
N TYR A 9 -3.43 19.19 -4.00
CA TYR A 9 -3.05 18.38 -2.84
C TYR A 9 -1.93 18.99 -1.97
N ARG A 10 -1.21 20.00 -2.46
CA ARG A 10 -0.22 20.73 -1.66
C ARG A 10 -0.82 21.78 -0.75
N ALA A 11 -2.09 22.12 -0.90
CA ALA A 11 -2.74 23.16 -0.12
C ALA A 11 -2.64 22.93 1.41
N PRO A 12 -2.92 21.73 1.96
CA PRO A 12 -2.81 21.49 3.40
C PRO A 12 -1.37 21.62 3.92
N SER A 13 -0.37 21.15 3.17
CA SER A 13 1.03 21.25 3.57
C SER A 13 1.55 22.69 3.49
N LEU A 14 1.07 23.48 2.53
CA LEU A 14 1.37 24.91 2.41
C LEU A 14 0.72 25.71 3.54
N ASP A 15 -0.55 25.44 3.83
CA ASP A 15 -1.27 26.07 4.92
C ASP A 15 -0.53 25.90 6.25
N TRP A 16 -0.08 24.68 6.50
CA TRP A 16 0.71 24.37 7.67
C TRP A 16 2.09 25.06 7.67
N ALA A 17 2.83 25.00 6.54
CA ALA A 17 4.17 25.60 6.44
C ALA A 17 4.17 27.11 6.63
N LEU A 18 3.11 27.77 6.15
CA LEU A 18 2.96 29.22 6.22
C LEU A 18 2.33 29.71 7.53
N SER A 19 1.50 28.90 8.16
CA SER A 19 0.87 29.25 9.46
C SER A 19 1.87 29.29 10.63
N GLY A 20 3.05 28.67 10.49
CA GLY A 20 4.09 28.65 11.53
C GLY A 20 5.18 29.71 11.38
N GLN A 21 5.14 30.57 10.35
CA GLN A 21 6.17 31.57 10.13
C GLN A 21 5.73 32.97 10.60
N ASN A 22 6.42 33.50 11.62
CA ASN A 22 6.24 34.86 12.07
C ASN A 22 6.69 35.85 10.98
N GLY A 23 5.78 36.72 10.53
CA GLY A 23 6.09 37.81 9.59
C GLY A 23 5.57 37.65 8.18
N ILE A 24 4.98 36.50 7.81
CA ILE A 24 4.34 36.32 6.50
C ILE A 24 2.82 36.43 6.66
N ARG A 25 2.20 37.39 5.96
CA ARG A 25 0.74 37.46 5.83
C ARG A 25 0.32 36.54 4.68
N PHE A 26 -0.29 35.42 5.04
CA PHE A 26 -0.87 34.47 4.08
C PHE A 26 -2.36 34.76 3.93
N ASN A 27 -2.77 35.13 2.71
CA ASN A 27 -4.17 35.38 2.41
C ASN A 27 -4.77 34.14 1.76
N ARG A 28 -5.75 33.53 2.43
CA ARG A 28 -6.47 32.34 1.99
C ARG A 28 -7.77 32.77 1.35
N ASP A 29 -8.03 32.33 0.13
CA ASP A 29 -9.36 32.45 -0.46
C ASP A 29 -10.34 31.44 0.15
N ASP A 30 -11.61 31.56 -0.18
CA ASP A 30 -12.64 30.70 0.38
C ASP A 30 -12.53 29.26 -0.15
N ALA A 31 -12.07 29.08 -1.39
CA ALA A 31 -11.83 27.76 -1.98
C ALA A 31 -10.72 27.01 -1.21
N PHE A 32 -9.63 27.70 -0.90
CA PHE A 32 -8.53 27.13 -0.08
C PHE A 32 -8.96 26.79 1.35
N ARG A 33 -9.78 27.66 1.98
CA ARG A 33 -10.33 27.40 3.32
C ARG A 33 -11.30 26.24 3.30
N GLN A 34 -12.15 26.13 2.29
CA GLN A 34 -13.09 25.03 2.13
C GLN A 34 -12.35 23.71 1.88
N LEU A 35 -11.32 23.73 1.05
CA LEU A 35 -10.45 22.58 0.82
C LEU A 35 -9.80 22.08 2.13
N SER A 36 -9.19 22.98 2.90
CA SER A 36 -8.57 22.63 4.18
C SER A 36 -9.57 22.09 5.21
N ARG A 37 -10.84 22.53 5.18
CA ARG A 37 -11.93 22.07 6.06
C ARG A 37 -12.54 20.75 5.61
N SER A 38 -12.73 20.55 4.30
CA SER A 38 -13.41 19.35 3.75
C SER A 38 -12.64 18.06 3.94
N PHE A 39 -11.32 18.10 4.18
CA PHE A 39 -10.56 16.92 4.59
C PHE A 39 -11.02 16.31 5.93
N HIS A 40 -11.67 17.09 6.79
CA HIS A 40 -12.20 16.62 8.06
C HIS A 40 -13.62 16.06 7.93
N ALA A 41 -14.30 16.32 6.81
CA ALA A 41 -15.71 16.02 6.55
C ALA A 41 -15.97 14.84 5.60
N VAL A 42 -14.97 13.96 5.39
CA VAL A 42 -15.10 12.78 4.49
C VAL A 42 -16.28 11.87 4.85
N LYS A 43 -16.75 11.88 6.09
CA LYS A 43 -17.90 11.07 6.54
C LYS A 43 -19.25 11.56 5.98
N ASP A 44 -19.34 12.81 5.57
CA ASP A 44 -20.58 13.45 5.11
C ASP A 44 -20.68 13.60 3.58
N SER A 45 -19.85 12.85 2.83
CA SER A 45 -19.90 12.90 1.38
C SER A 45 -21.20 12.29 0.85
N GLU A 46 -21.83 12.96 -0.13
CA GLU A 46 -23.07 12.53 -0.78
C GLU A 46 -22.87 11.34 -1.75
N TYR A 47 -21.65 10.82 -1.90
CA TYR A 47 -21.38 9.72 -2.81
C TYR A 47 -22.07 8.42 -2.39
N THR A 48 -22.93 7.93 -3.29
CA THR A 48 -23.65 6.66 -3.12
C THR A 48 -22.96 5.57 -3.94
N PRO A 49 -22.71 4.37 -3.37
CA PRO A 49 -22.17 3.24 -4.13
C PRO A 49 -23.11 2.82 -5.28
N PRO A 50 -22.57 2.19 -6.34
CA PRO A 50 -23.36 1.60 -7.42
C PRO A 50 -24.50 0.73 -6.90
N ALA A 51 -25.66 0.79 -7.57
CA ALA A 51 -26.89 0.14 -7.10
C ALA A 51 -26.71 -1.39 -6.90
N SER A 52 -25.95 -2.06 -7.78
CA SER A 52 -25.62 -3.46 -7.69
C SER A 52 -24.86 -3.83 -6.42
N LEU A 53 -24.06 -2.91 -5.88
CA LEU A 53 -23.19 -3.15 -4.72
C LEU A 53 -23.72 -2.61 -3.39
N GLN A 54 -24.80 -1.82 -3.40
CA GLN A 54 -25.35 -1.25 -2.17
C GLN A 54 -25.74 -2.29 -1.11
N LYS A 55 -26.26 -3.46 -1.55
CA LYS A 55 -26.63 -4.56 -0.66
C LYS A 55 -25.45 -5.47 -0.28
N VAL A 56 -24.38 -5.44 -1.07
CA VAL A 56 -23.17 -6.26 -0.88
C VAL A 56 -22.22 -5.60 0.11
N LEU A 57 -22.05 -4.29 0.01
CA LEU A 57 -21.12 -3.55 0.83
C LEU A 57 -21.60 -3.42 2.28
N ARG A 58 -20.76 -3.78 3.23
CA ARG A 58 -20.94 -3.47 4.66
C ARG A 58 -20.83 -1.96 4.88
N LYS A 59 -21.35 -1.48 6.03
CA LYS A 59 -21.32 -0.06 6.37
C LYS A 59 -19.93 0.56 6.24
N TYR A 60 -18.93 -0.05 6.86
CA TYR A 60 -17.55 0.47 6.80
C TYR A 60 -16.97 0.43 5.36
N GLN A 61 -17.36 -0.54 4.52
CA GLN A 61 -16.92 -0.59 3.12
C GLN A 61 -17.54 0.55 2.30
N ARG A 62 -18.80 0.91 2.58
CA ARG A 62 -19.44 2.11 1.99
C ARG A 62 -18.71 3.39 2.40
N ASP A 63 -18.27 3.47 3.66
CA ASP A 63 -17.47 4.61 4.13
C ASP A 63 -16.10 4.67 3.42
N GLY A 64 -15.47 3.52 3.17
CA GLY A 64 -14.22 3.43 2.40
C GLY A 64 -14.41 3.84 0.94
N TYR A 65 -15.50 3.40 0.30
CA TYR A 65 -15.89 3.85 -1.04
C TYR A 65 -16.05 5.38 -1.10
N ARG A 66 -16.78 5.97 -0.15
CA ARG A 66 -16.98 7.42 -0.07
C ARG A 66 -15.66 8.16 0.08
N TRP A 67 -14.77 7.65 0.90
CA TRP A 67 -13.44 8.21 1.11
C TRP A 67 -12.61 8.19 -0.18
N LEU A 68 -12.58 7.07 -0.92
CA LEU A 68 -11.92 6.99 -2.24
C LEU A 68 -12.50 8.02 -3.22
N ARG A 69 -13.83 8.12 -3.30
CA ARG A 69 -14.51 9.08 -4.17
C ARG A 69 -14.22 10.54 -3.80
N THR A 70 -14.17 10.83 -2.51
CA THR A 70 -13.86 12.17 -2.03
C THR A 70 -12.44 12.58 -2.38
N LEU A 71 -11.46 11.71 -2.16
CA LEU A 71 -10.06 11.99 -2.54
C LEU A 71 -9.93 12.17 -4.06
N ASP A 72 -10.56 11.30 -4.86
CA ASP A 72 -10.57 11.42 -6.31
C ASP A 72 -11.18 12.75 -6.78
N GLY A 73 -12.29 13.17 -6.19
CA GLY A 73 -12.93 14.46 -6.50
C GLY A 73 -11.99 15.66 -6.33
N TYR A 74 -11.06 15.57 -5.40
CA TYR A 74 -10.00 16.57 -5.18
C TYR A 74 -8.70 16.30 -5.96
N GLY A 75 -8.62 15.23 -6.76
CA GLY A 75 -7.40 14.82 -7.45
C GLY A 75 -6.30 14.39 -6.50
N MET A 76 -6.66 13.81 -5.35
CA MET A 76 -5.74 13.41 -4.30
C MET A 76 -5.67 11.90 -4.17
N GLY A 77 -4.48 11.40 -3.85
CA GLY A 77 -4.26 9.99 -3.55
C GLY A 77 -4.41 9.65 -2.07
N GLY A 78 -4.48 8.35 -1.75
CA GLY A 78 -4.56 7.91 -0.37
C GLY A 78 -4.23 6.44 -0.16
N ILE A 79 -4.04 6.05 1.10
CA ILE A 79 -3.72 4.69 1.54
C ILE A 79 -4.95 4.08 2.21
N LEU A 80 -5.50 3.03 1.62
CA LEU A 80 -6.50 2.19 2.28
C LEU A 80 -5.77 1.07 3.03
N ALA A 81 -5.59 1.26 4.33
CA ALA A 81 -4.78 0.43 5.21
C ALA A 81 -5.62 -0.48 6.13
N ASP A 82 -6.80 -0.86 5.69
CA ASP A 82 -7.68 -1.79 6.41
C ASP A 82 -7.01 -3.13 6.67
N ASP A 83 -7.30 -3.76 7.80
CA ASP A 83 -6.83 -5.12 8.09
C ASP A 83 -7.15 -6.09 6.95
N MET A 84 -6.32 -7.14 6.81
CA MET A 84 -6.53 -8.19 5.81
C MET A 84 -7.92 -8.82 5.98
N GLY A 85 -8.64 -9.05 4.85
CA GLY A 85 -9.97 -9.63 4.84
C GLY A 85 -11.12 -8.66 5.14
N LEU A 86 -10.89 -7.36 5.24
CA LEU A 86 -11.94 -6.35 5.33
C LEU A 86 -12.50 -5.92 3.96
N GLY A 87 -12.09 -6.59 2.87
CA GLY A 87 -12.61 -6.34 1.54
C GLY A 87 -12.13 -5.04 0.91
N LYS A 88 -10.82 -4.78 0.93
CA LYS A 88 -10.21 -3.65 0.22
C LYS A 88 -10.52 -3.71 -1.28
N THR A 89 -10.44 -4.90 -1.87
CA THR A 89 -10.73 -5.15 -3.30
C THR A 89 -12.14 -4.70 -3.68
N VAL A 90 -13.17 -5.14 -2.95
CA VAL A 90 -14.56 -4.76 -3.28
C VAL A 90 -14.83 -3.27 -3.12
N GLN A 91 -14.15 -2.59 -2.18
CA GLN A 91 -14.24 -1.14 -2.03
C GLN A 91 -13.66 -0.42 -3.27
N VAL A 92 -12.51 -0.89 -3.76
CA VAL A 92 -11.87 -0.37 -4.98
C VAL A 92 -12.73 -0.68 -6.21
N LEU A 93 -13.21 -1.91 -6.36
CA LEU A 93 -14.08 -2.28 -7.49
C LEU A 93 -15.37 -1.44 -7.51
N SER A 94 -15.95 -1.17 -6.34
CA SER A 94 -17.11 -0.27 -6.22
C SER A 94 -16.79 1.14 -6.70
N TYR A 95 -15.59 1.63 -6.39
CA TYR A 95 -15.10 2.92 -6.86
C TYR A 95 -14.94 2.93 -8.39
N LEU A 96 -14.32 1.90 -8.97
CA LEU A 96 -14.11 1.78 -10.42
C LEU A 96 -15.43 1.66 -11.18
N LEU A 97 -16.38 0.87 -10.66
CA LEU A 97 -17.70 0.74 -11.25
C LEU A 97 -18.47 2.09 -11.25
N ALA A 98 -18.38 2.83 -10.15
CA ALA A 98 -19.00 4.16 -10.09
C ALA A 98 -18.39 5.14 -11.09
N LEU A 99 -17.10 5.05 -11.39
CA LEU A 99 -16.48 5.88 -12.44
C LEU A 99 -17.07 5.55 -13.82
N ARG A 100 -17.28 4.28 -14.13
CA ARG A 100 -17.90 3.85 -15.38
C ARG A 100 -19.36 4.31 -15.51
N GLU A 101 -20.19 4.11 -14.45
CA GLU A 101 -21.60 4.47 -14.45
C GLU A 101 -21.85 5.98 -14.64
N GLN A 102 -20.93 6.83 -14.19
CA GLN A 102 -21.02 8.29 -14.35
C GLN A 102 -20.78 8.78 -15.79
N GLY A 103 -20.59 7.87 -16.73
CA GLY A 103 -20.73 8.15 -18.17
C GLY A 103 -19.59 8.94 -18.79
N GLY A 104 -18.36 8.77 -18.38
CA GLY A 104 -17.35 9.58 -19.04
C GLY A 104 -15.89 9.33 -18.68
N ASN A 105 -15.53 8.15 -18.26
CA ASN A 105 -14.10 7.89 -18.12
C ASN A 105 -13.56 7.12 -19.34
N PRO A 106 -12.97 7.83 -20.32
CA PRO A 106 -12.40 7.18 -21.50
C PRO A 106 -11.05 6.49 -21.20
N LEU A 107 -10.52 6.65 -19.98
CA LEU A 107 -9.21 6.14 -19.61
C LEU A 107 -9.36 4.92 -18.70
N PRO A 108 -8.62 3.82 -18.96
CA PRO A 108 -8.60 2.67 -18.07
C PRO A 108 -7.99 3.02 -16.72
N SER A 109 -8.30 2.22 -15.70
CA SER A 109 -7.63 2.26 -14.41
C SER A 109 -6.66 1.08 -14.30
N LEU A 110 -5.45 1.33 -13.80
CA LEU A 110 -4.40 0.33 -13.64
C LEU A 110 -4.36 -0.19 -12.20
N ILE A 111 -4.40 -1.51 -12.04
CA ILE A 111 -4.16 -2.21 -10.77
C ILE A 111 -2.82 -2.92 -10.87
N VAL A 112 -1.91 -2.61 -9.95
CA VAL A 112 -0.60 -3.25 -9.83
C VAL A 112 -0.55 -4.03 -8.53
N CYS A 113 -0.36 -5.34 -8.61
CA CYS A 113 -0.39 -6.22 -7.43
C CYS A 113 0.76 -7.25 -7.48
N PRO A 114 1.01 -8.02 -6.40
CA PRO A 114 1.86 -9.21 -6.47
C PRO A 114 1.36 -10.19 -7.53
N ALA A 115 2.27 -10.89 -8.21
CA ALA A 115 1.91 -11.83 -9.29
C ALA A 115 0.89 -12.90 -8.85
N SER A 116 0.96 -13.35 -7.59
CA SER A 116 0.02 -14.31 -7.00
C SER A 116 -1.41 -13.77 -6.83
N LEU A 117 -1.62 -12.46 -6.89
CA LEU A 117 -2.92 -11.82 -6.69
C LEU A 117 -3.59 -11.39 -8.01
N VAL A 118 -2.90 -11.46 -9.14
CA VAL A 118 -3.43 -10.99 -10.43
C VAL A 118 -4.72 -11.70 -10.80
N LEU A 119 -4.74 -13.03 -10.73
CA LEU A 119 -5.95 -13.82 -11.03
C LEU A 119 -7.06 -13.59 -10.00
N ASN A 120 -6.71 -13.43 -8.74
CA ASN A 120 -7.70 -13.11 -7.69
C ASN A 120 -8.40 -11.77 -7.97
N TRP A 121 -7.68 -10.76 -8.46
CA TRP A 121 -8.29 -9.49 -8.87
C TRP A 121 -9.27 -9.67 -10.03
N ALA A 122 -8.91 -10.49 -11.03
CA ALA A 122 -9.79 -10.79 -12.15
C ALA A 122 -11.07 -11.54 -11.71
N GLU A 123 -10.93 -12.54 -10.84
CA GLU A 123 -12.06 -13.31 -10.29
C GLU A 123 -12.99 -12.41 -9.45
N GLU A 124 -12.44 -11.54 -8.59
CA GLU A 124 -13.24 -10.60 -7.80
C GLU A 124 -13.91 -9.54 -8.69
N CYS A 125 -13.25 -9.10 -9.75
CA CYS A 125 -13.85 -8.21 -10.74
C CYS A 125 -15.05 -8.86 -11.40
N GLN A 126 -14.91 -10.08 -11.91
CA GLN A 126 -16.01 -10.83 -12.52
C GLN A 126 -17.16 -11.12 -11.53
N LYS A 127 -16.84 -11.37 -10.27
CA LYS A 127 -17.82 -11.68 -9.22
C LYS A 127 -18.63 -10.49 -8.77
N PHE A 128 -17.99 -9.34 -8.53
CA PHE A 128 -18.63 -8.18 -7.91
C PHE A 128 -19.02 -7.10 -8.92
N THR A 129 -18.31 -7.01 -10.02
CA THR A 129 -18.47 -5.95 -11.03
C THR A 129 -18.35 -6.54 -12.45
N PRO A 130 -19.22 -7.49 -12.82
CA PRO A 130 -19.16 -8.15 -14.14
C PRO A 130 -19.36 -7.17 -15.31
N GLU A 131 -19.85 -5.97 -15.02
CA GLU A 131 -20.01 -4.88 -16.00
C GLU A 131 -18.68 -4.26 -16.41
N LEU A 132 -17.61 -4.38 -15.57
CA LEU A 132 -16.31 -3.83 -15.88
C LEU A 132 -15.55 -4.71 -16.86
N ASN A 133 -15.07 -4.12 -17.97
CA ASN A 133 -14.14 -4.77 -18.86
C ASN A 133 -12.74 -4.82 -18.23
N CYS A 134 -12.37 -6.00 -17.72
CA CYS A 134 -11.10 -6.22 -17.01
C CYS A 134 -10.12 -6.97 -17.91
N VAL A 135 -9.00 -6.33 -18.25
CA VAL A 135 -7.89 -6.91 -19.01
C VAL A 135 -6.78 -7.33 -18.06
N VAL A 136 -6.44 -8.61 -18.06
CA VAL A 136 -5.32 -9.18 -17.30
C VAL A 136 -4.09 -9.22 -18.18
N VAL A 137 -3.01 -8.63 -17.69
CA VAL A 137 -1.72 -8.63 -18.40
C VAL A 137 -0.89 -9.82 -17.95
N ASP A 138 -0.74 -10.79 -18.83
CA ASP A 138 0.02 -12.04 -18.60
C ASP A 138 0.77 -12.50 -19.87
N GLY A 139 1.37 -13.67 -19.81
CA GLY A 139 2.03 -14.30 -20.94
C GLY A 139 3.42 -13.76 -21.26
N ASP A 140 3.87 -13.99 -22.50
CA ASP A 140 5.16 -13.51 -23.00
C ASP A 140 5.10 -12.05 -23.47
N ALA A 141 6.24 -11.47 -23.86
CA ALA A 141 6.34 -10.07 -24.23
C ALA A 141 5.48 -9.70 -25.45
N ALA A 142 5.39 -10.60 -26.45
CA ALA A 142 4.60 -10.37 -27.65
C ALA A 142 3.10 -10.36 -27.32
N HIS A 143 2.66 -11.31 -26.51
CA HIS A 143 1.28 -11.38 -26.05
C HIS A 143 0.90 -10.13 -25.24
N ARG A 144 1.74 -9.69 -24.32
CA ARG A 144 1.49 -8.49 -23.52
C ARG A 144 1.42 -7.21 -24.36
N ALA A 145 2.23 -7.12 -25.42
CA ALA A 145 2.14 -6.00 -26.37
C ALA A 145 0.79 -5.98 -27.11
N GLN A 146 0.27 -7.15 -27.51
CA GLN A 146 -1.07 -7.26 -28.11
C GLN A 146 -2.19 -6.90 -27.12
N LEU A 147 -2.05 -7.31 -25.84
CA LEU A 147 -3.01 -6.94 -24.81
C LEU A 147 -3.04 -5.42 -24.57
N ALA A 148 -1.89 -4.74 -24.74
CA ALA A 148 -1.80 -3.29 -24.58
C ALA A 148 -2.65 -2.52 -25.63
N GLU A 149 -2.87 -3.07 -26.81
CA GLU A 149 -3.74 -2.49 -27.84
C GLU A 149 -5.22 -2.47 -27.41
N GLN A 150 -5.59 -3.31 -26.43
CA GLN A 150 -6.96 -3.39 -25.90
C GLN A 150 -7.23 -2.47 -24.72
N TRP A 151 -6.20 -1.79 -24.19
CA TRP A 151 -6.35 -0.99 -22.97
C TRP A 151 -7.26 0.23 -23.15
N ASP A 152 -7.32 0.83 -24.35
CA ASP A 152 -8.22 1.95 -24.63
C ASP A 152 -9.71 1.60 -24.52
N GLY A 153 -10.06 0.31 -24.67
CA GLY A 153 -11.41 -0.20 -24.48
C GLY A 153 -11.66 -0.85 -23.12
N ALA A 154 -10.67 -0.90 -22.26
CA ALA A 154 -10.76 -1.50 -20.94
C ALA A 154 -11.22 -0.49 -19.88
N ASP A 155 -11.95 -0.96 -18.87
CA ASP A 155 -12.23 -0.18 -17.66
C ASP A 155 -11.10 -0.38 -16.63
N VAL A 156 -10.56 -1.62 -16.57
CA VAL A 156 -9.55 -2.03 -15.61
C VAL A 156 -8.47 -2.85 -16.31
N VAL A 157 -7.21 -2.49 -16.06
CA VAL A 157 -6.03 -3.26 -16.46
C VAL A 157 -5.35 -3.78 -15.20
N VAL A 158 -5.15 -5.09 -15.09
CA VAL A 158 -4.50 -5.73 -13.93
C VAL A 158 -3.15 -6.28 -14.34
N THR A 159 -2.11 -5.90 -13.62
CA THR A 159 -0.74 -6.37 -13.89
C THR A 159 0.03 -6.63 -12.59
N SER A 160 1.17 -7.31 -12.71
CA SER A 160 2.08 -7.48 -11.59
C SER A 160 3.19 -6.41 -11.55
N TYR A 161 3.75 -6.15 -10.35
CA TYR A 161 4.91 -5.26 -10.20
C TYR A 161 6.10 -5.64 -11.09
N ASP A 162 6.30 -6.94 -11.30
CA ASP A 162 7.44 -7.43 -12.10
C ASP A 162 7.19 -7.26 -13.60
N LEU A 163 5.96 -7.45 -14.08
CA LEU A 163 5.59 -7.21 -15.47
C LEU A 163 5.60 -5.71 -15.79
N LEU A 164 5.01 -4.88 -14.92
CA LEU A 164 5.07 -3.43 -15.09
C LEU A 164 6.52 -2.94 -15.22
N ARG A 165 7.43 -3.43 -14.37
CA ARG A 165 8.86 -3.08 -14.45
C ARG A 165 9.55 -3.56 -15.73
N ARG A 166 9.15 -4.75 -16.26
CA ARG A 166 9.74 -5.30 -17.50
C ARG A 166 9.31 -4.53 -18.73
N ASP A 167 8.05 -4.10 -18.74
CA ASP A 167 7.41 -3.47 -19.88
C ASP A 167 7.13 -1.97 -19.63
N GLU A 168 7.99 -1.30 -18.84
CA GLU A 168 7.83 0.08 -18.34
C GLU A 168 7.38 1.05 -19.45
N THR A 169 7.97 0.94 -20.64
CA THR A 169 7.66 1.79 -21.80
C THR A 169 6.22 1.69 -22.28
N LEU A 170 5.57 0.53 -22.16
CA LEU A 170 4.15 0.38 -22.52
C LEU A 170 3.27 1.20 -21.59
N TYR A 171 3.57 1.16 -20.27
CA TYR A 171 2.80 1.86 -19.25
C TYR A 171 3.06 3.37 -19.21
N GLU A 172 4.28 3.82 -19.51
CA GLU A 172 4.64 5.24 -19.59
C GLU A 172 3.92 5.96 -20.73
N ASN A 173 3.71 5.29 -21.85
CA ASN A 173 3.05 5.83 -23.03
C ASN A 173 1.52 5.86 -22.90
N GLN A 174 0.96 5.08 -21.97
CA GLN A 174 -0.47 5.01 -21.71
C GLN A 174 -0.90 5.99 -20.62
N LYS A 175 -2.06 6.62 -20.81
CA LYS A 175 -2.71 7.41 -19.77
C LYS A 175 -3.73 6.55 -19.04
N PHE A 176 -3.66 6.59 -17.72
CA PHE A 176 -4.64 5.93 -16.86
C PHE A 176 -5.46 6.96 -16.06
N TYR A 177 -6.69 6.61 -15.74
CA TYR A 177 -7.47 7.42 -14.81
C TYR A 177 -6.95 7.27 -13.39
N ALA A 178 -6.88 6.05 -12.90
CA ALA A 178 -6.33 5.74 -11.59
C ALA A 178 -5.18 4.72 -11.70
N CYS A 179 -4.17 4.85 -10.84
CA CYS A 179 -3.17 3.80 -10.61
C CYS A 179 -3.30 3.32 -9.16
N ILE A 180 -3.63 2.04 -8.97
CA ILE A 180 -3.92 1.44 -7.68
C ILE A 180 -2.88 0.36 -7.39
N LEU A 181 -2.12 0.53 -6.32
CA LEU A 181 -1.14 -0.46 -5.87
C LEU A 181 -1.75 -1.34 -4.78
N ASP A 182 -1.80 -2.64 -5.01
CA ASP A 182 -2.13 -3.60 -3.96
C ASP A 182 -0.84 -4.14 -3.32
N GLU A 183 -0.90 -4.42 -2.02
CA GLU A 183 0.27 -4.75 -1.19
C GLU A 183 1.39 -3.74 -1.40
N ALA A 184 1.06 -2.45 -1.19
CA ALA A 184 1.93 -1.31 -1.52
C ALA A 184 3.29 -1.32 -0.79
N GLN A 185 3.49 -2.17 0.23
CA GLN A 185 4.82 -2.41 0.80
C GLN A 185 5.84 -2.95 -0.22
N ALA A 186 5.39 -3.42 -1.40
CA ALA A 186 6.27 -3.79 -2.49
C ALA A 186 7.19 -2.63 -2.95
N ILE A 187 6.74 -1.38 -2.74
CA ILE A 187 7.49 -0.15 -3.08
C ILE A 187 8.08 0.58 -1.86
N LYS A 188 8.25 -0.11 -0.73
CA LYS A 188 8.78 0.47 0.52
C LYS A 188 10.15 1.16 0.39
N ASN A 189 10.93 0.77 -0.59
CA ASN A 189 12.24 1.34 -0.86
C ASN A 189 12.21 2.14 -2.17
N HIS A 190 12.31 3.47 -2.06
CA HIS A 190 12.29 4.42 -3.16
C HIS A 190 13.47 4.30 -4.15
N THR A 191 14.51 3.53 -3.81
CA THR A 191 15.67 3.34 -4.70
C THR A 191 15.49 2.16 -5.69
N THR A 192 14.47 1.31 -5.47
CA THR A 192 14.24 0.11 -6.28
C THR A 192 13.68 0.42 -7.66
N GLN A 193 13.95 -0.47 -8.62
CA GLN A 193 13.39 -0.35 -9.96
C GLN A 193 11.84 -0.49 -9.96
N LYS A 194 11.27 -1.33 -9.06
CA LYS A 194 9.81 -1.44 -8.88
C LYS A 194 9.19 -0.09 -8.51
N TYR A 195 9.80 0.62 -7.56
CA TYR A 195 9.34 1.95 -7.17
C TYR A 195 9.39 2.93 -8.35
N LYS A 196 10.51 2.96 -9.09
CA LYS A 196 10.66 3.86 -10.23
C LYS A 196 9.62 3.59 -11.32
N ALA A 197 9.42 2.32 -11.66
CA ALA A 197 8.45 1.91 -12.66
C ALA A 197 7.01 2.34 -12.31
N VAL A 198 6.55 2.13 -11.06
CA VAL A 198 5.20 2.58 -10.68
C VAL A 198 5.06 4.10 -10.62
N CYS A 199 6.15 4.82 -10.29
CA CYS A 199 6.14 6.29 -10.31
C CYS A 199 6.10 6.86 -11.73
N GLY A 200 6.61 6.13 -12.74
CA GLY A 200 6.57 6.48 -14.16
C GLY A 200 5.17 6.38 -14.77
N VAL A 201 4.25 5.64 -14.17
CA VAL A 201 2.88 5.50 -14.68
C VAL A 201 2.15 6.86 -14.70
N ASN A 202 1.65 7.23 -15.88
CA ASN A 202 0.88 8.46 -16.06
C ASN A 202 -0.58 8.24 -15.66
N SER A 203 -0.98 8.73 -14.49
CA SER A 203 -2.34 8.60 -13.98
C SER A 203 -2.81 9.88 -13.28
N ARG A 204 -4.13 10.15 -13.36
CA ARG A 204 -4.76 11.32 -12.74
C ARG A 204 -4.75 11.22 -11.21
N VAL A 205 -5.07 10.05 -10.65
CA VAL A 205 -5.12 9.79 -9.21
C VAL A 205 -4.42 8.48 -8.89
N ARG A 206 -3.90 8.38 -7.66
CA ARG A 206 -3.13 7.21 -7.22
C ARG A 206 -3.60 6.75 -5.86
N PHE A 207 -3.82 5.44 -5.71
CA PHE A 207 -4.20 4.83 -4.43
C PHE A 207 -3.25 3.69 -4.08
N ALA A 208 -3.08 3.46 -2.80
CA ALA A 208 -2.29 2.36 -2.27
C ALA A 208 -3.13 1.53 -1.30
N LEU A 209 -3.10 0.22 -1.45
CA LEU A 209 -3.75 -0.74 -0.56
C LEU A 209 -2.67 -1.48 0.21
N THR A 210 -2.85 -1.64 1.51
CA THR A 210 -1.94 -2.42 2.34
C THR A 210 -2.69 -3.03 3.52
N GLY A 211 -2.29 -4.23 3.94
CA GLY A 211 -2.78 -4.86 5.16
C GLY A 211 -1.81 -4.71 6.33
N THR A 212 -0.64 -4.09 6.10
CA THR A 212 0.38 -3.91 7.12
C THR A 212 0.40 -2.48 7.66
N PRO A 213 0.68 -2.28 8.95
CA PRO A 213 0.80 -0.94 9.53
C PRO A 213 1.96 -0.17 8.89
N VAL A 214 1.65 0.90 8.18
CA VAL A 214 2.65 1.79 7.54
C VAL A 214 3.37 2.66 8.58
N GLU A 215 2.79 2.79 9.76
CA GLU A 215 3.24 3.68 10.84
C GLU A 215 4.60 3.30 11.44
N ASN A 216 4.98 2.02 11.35
CA ASN A 216 6.21 1.52 11.99
C ASN A 216 7.49 1.73 11.15
N ARG A 217 7.36 2.22 9.91
CA ARG A 217 8.50 2.42 9.00
C ARG A 217 8.35 3.72 8.23
N LEU A 218 8.87 4.80 8.77
CA LEU A 218 8.70 6.14 8.21
C LEU A 218 9.25 6.29 6.79
N GLY A 219 10.34 5.59 6.45
CA GLY A 219 10.86 5.54 5.08
C GLY A 219 9.90 4.87 4.10
N GLU A 220 9.14 3.84 4.54
CA GLU A 220 8.10 3.20 3.75
C GLU A 220 6.92 4.15 3.52
N LEU A 221 6.46 4.81 4.58
CA LEU A 221 5.43 5.85 4.49
C LEU A 221 5.81 6.93 3.48
N TRP A 222 7.04 7.43 3.56
CA TRP A 222 7.55 8.43 2.61
C TRP A 222 7.51 7.92 1.17
N SER A 223 7.95 6.68 0.94
CA SER A 223 7.96 6.08 -0.40
C SER A 223 6.55 5.98 -0.98
N ILE A 224 5.57 5.52 -0.20
CA ILE A 224 4.18 5.42 -0.63
C ILE A 224 3.60 6.81 -0.89
N PHE A 225 3.81 7.80 -0.01
CA PHE A 225 3.33 9.16 -0.23
C PHE A 225 3.98 9.84 -1.44
N SER A 226 5.25 9.55 -1.73
CA SER A 226 5.93 10.06 -2.91
C SER A 226 5.36 9.48 -4.21
N PHE A 227 4.84 8.25 -4.18
CA PHE A 227 4.04 7.69 -5.27
C PHE A 227 2.65 8.35 -5.36
N LEU A 228 1.91 8.44 -4.26
CA LEU A 228 0.53 8.94 -4.23
C LEU A 228 0.42 10.39 -4.68
N MET A 229 1.25 11.25 -4.13
CA MET A 229 1.22 12.70 -4.31
C MET A 229 2.67 13.24 -4.37
N PRO A 230 3.31 13.22 -5.55
CA PRO A 230 4.70 13.65 -5.70
C PRO A 230 4.95 15.05 -5.16
N GLY A 231 5.90 15.18 -4.24
CA GLY A 231 6.27 16.46 -3.60
C GLY A 231 5.30 16.95 -2.52
N TYR A 232 4.34 16.15 -2.09
CA TYR A 232 3.52 16.45 -0.91
C TYR A 232 4.36 16.45 0.37
N LEU A 233 5.07 15.37 0.64
CA LEU A 233 6.10 15.34 1.68
C LEU A 233 7.41 15.95 1.15
N PRO A 234 8.24 16.52 2.05
CA PRO A 234 9.52 17.08 1.63
C PRO A 234 10.45 16.02 1.04
N PRO A 235 11.49 16.42 0.26
CA PRO A 235 12.48 15.47 -0.26
C PRO A 235 13.03 14.56 0.85
N TYR A 236 13.33 13.29 0.53
CA TYR A 236 13.65 12.25 1.51
C TYR A 236 14.70 12.66 2.54
N LYS A 237 15.78 13.32 2.10
CA LYS A 237 16.82 13.83 3.00
C LYS A 237 16.28 14.80 4.07
N SER A 238 15.37 15.69 3.66
CA SER A 238 14.71 16.64 4.58
C SER A 238 13.63 15.94 5.42
N PHE A 239 12.96 14.92 4.90
CA PHE A 239 12.03 14.10 5.65
C PHE A 239 12.75 13.35 6.78
N CYS A 240 13.90 12.74 6.50
CA CYS A 240 14.71 12.06 7.50
C CYS A 240 15.12 13.02 8.64
N SER A 241 15.56 14.24 8.33
CA SER A 241 15.98 15.19 9.35
C SER A 241 14.83 15.78 10.16
N ARG A 242 13.65 15.96 9.56
CA ARG A 242 12.50 16.61 10.20
C ARG A 242 11.55 15.64 10.93
N PHE A 243 11.49 14.39 10.49
CA PHE A 243 10.55 13.41 11.00
C PHE A 243 11.21 12.10 11.44
N GLU A 244 11.96 11.43 10.55
CA GLU A 244 12.47 10.09 10.84
C GLU A 244 13.40 10.05 12.04
N LYS A 245 14.46 10.87 12.05
CA LYS A 245 15.40 10.95 13.16
C LYS A 245 14.75 11.42 14.47
N PRO A 246 14.01 12.56 14.52
CA PRO A 246 13.34 12.99 15.74
C PRO A 246 12.38 11.93 16.31
N ILE A 247 11.63 11.22 15.45
CA ILE A 247 10.67 10.21 15.90
C ILE A 247 11.37 8.93 16.37
N THR A 248 12.36 8.44 15.60
CA THR A 248 12.95 7.11 15.87
C THR A 248 14.11 7.15 16.87
N GLN A 249 14.85 8.24 16.94
CA GLN A 249 16.03 8.38 17.81
C GLN A 249 15.77 9.22 19.05
N GLU A 250 14.96 10.27 18.92
CA GLU A 250 14.72 11.25 19.99
C GLU A 250 13.34 11.07 20.66
N ASN A 251 12.48 10.19 20.10
CA ASN A 251 11.09 9.96 20.53
C ASN A 251 10.28 11.27 20.64
N ASP A 252 10.50 12.23 19.70
CA ASP A 252 9.83 13.54 19.72
C ASP A 252 8.31 13.41 19.43
N PRO A 253 7.43 13.63 20.41
CA PRO A 253 5.98 13.55 20.22
C PRO A 253 5.43 14.70 19.36
N ALA A 254 6.16 15.82 19.25
CA ALA A 254 5.75 16.93 18.41
C ALA A 254 5.98 16.59 16.92
N ALA A 255 7.06 15.90 16.60
CA ALA A 255 7.32 15.41 15.25
C ALA A 255 6.28 14.35 14.83
N VAL A 256 5.91 13.44 15.73
CA VAL A 256 4.81 12.46 15.50
C VAL A 256 3.49 13.16 15.21
N ARG A 257 3.09 14.12 16.06
CA ARG A 257 1.83 14.88 15.85
C ARG A 257 1.83 15.61 14.51
N ARG A 258 2.95 16.26 14.16
CA ARG A 258 3.08 16.98 12.89
C ARG A 258 2.96 16.04 11.67
N LEU A 259 3.61 14.89 11.72
CA LEU A 259 3.52 13.90 10.64
C LEU A 259 2.09 13.37 10.50
N ASN A 260 1.44 13.02 11.62
CA ASN A 260 0.06 12.53 11.62
C ASN A 260 -0.93 13.57 11.11
N GLN A 261 -0.75 14.84 11.40
CA GLN A 261 -1.56 15.91 10.84
C GLN A 261 -1.43 16.02 9.32
N LEU A 262 -0.22 15.80 8.78
CA LEU A 262 0.02 15.81 7.33
C LEU A 262 -0.53 14.56 6.64
N THR A 263 -0.33 13.37 7.21
CA THR A 263 -0.61 12.10 6.54
C THR A 263 -1.96 11.50 6.90
N GLY A 264 -2.48 11.78 8.09
CA GLY A 264 -3.70 11.19 8.63
C GLY A 264 -4.94 11.30 7.73
N PRO A 265 -5.24 12.45 7.10
CA PRO A 265 -6.38 12.58 6.20
C PRO A 265 -6.33 11.63 4.99
N PHE A 266 -5.15 11.20 4.59
CA PHE A 266 -4.88 10.35 3.43
C PHE A 266 -4.65 8.88 3.77
N ILE A 267 -4.88 8.50 5.02
CA ILE A 267 -4.77 7.11 5.48
C ILE A 267 -6.08 6.70 6.11
N LEU A 268 -6.75 5.73 5.50
CA LEU A 268 -7.93 5.11 6.10
C LEU A 268 -7.54 3.72 6.61
N ARG A 269 -7.57 3.55 7.93
CA ARG A 269 -7.24 2.29 8.60
C ARG A 269 -8.34 1.88 9.55
N ARG A 270 -8.79 0.64 9.44
CA ARG A 270 -9.78 0.04 10.34
C ARG A 270 -9.30 -1.36 10.73
N MET A 271 -9.47 -1.69 11.99
CA MET A 271 -9.14 -3.02 12.50
C MET A 271 -10.37 -3.92 12.47
N LYS A 272 -10.16 -5.23 12.28
CA LYS A 272 -11.26 -6.22 12.33
C LYS A 272 -12.06 -6.14 13.63
N SER A 273 -11.39 -5.96 14.75
CA SER A 273 -12.00 -5.82 16.08
C SER A 273 -12.95 -4.62 16.21
N GLU A 274 -12.75 -3.58 15.40
CA GLU A 274 -13.57 -2.36 15.45
C GLU A 274 -14.84 -2.49 14.59
N VAL A 275 -14.72 -3.15 13.44
CA VAL A 275 -15.79 -3.14 12.41
C VAL A 275 -16.57 -4.45 12.31
N LEU A 276 -16.03 -5.56 12.79
CA LEU A 276 -16.64 -6.89 12.76
C LEU A 276 -16.86 -7.40 14.20
N LYS A 277 -17.76 -6.72 14.92
CA LYS A 277 -18.07 -7.05 16.32
C LYS A 277 -18.70 -8.45 16.49
N GLU A 278 -19.23 -9.02 15.41
CA GLU A 278 -19.80 -10.36 15.37
C GLU A 278 -18.75 -11.49 15.31
N LEU A 279 -17.49 -11.17 15.03
CA LEU A 279 -16.44 -12.18 15.03
C LEU A 279 -16.10 -12.61 16.47
N PRO A 280 -15.92 -13.92 16.70
CA PRO A 280 -15.42 -14.39 17.99
C PRO A 280 -14.01 -13.83 18.25
N PRO A 281 -13.62 -13.70 19.52
CA PRO A 281 -12.27 -13.27 19.86
C PRO A 281 -11.24 -14.25 19.26
N LYS A 282 -10.09 -13.71 18.85
CA LYS A 282 -8.96 -14.51 18.35
C LYS A 282 -8.53 -15.49 19.44
N THR A 283 -8.59 -16.78 19.16
CA THR A 283 -8.06 -17.83 20.04
C THR A 283 -6.67 -18.22 19.57
N GLU A 284 -5.70 -18.12 20.45
CA GLU A 284 -4.33 -18.58 20.18
C GLU A 284 -4.10 -19.87 20.98
N ASN A 285 -3.93 -20.97 20.26
CA ASN A 285 -3.60 -22.26 20.85
C ASN A 285 -2.09 -22.51 20.64
N VAL A 286 -1.39 -22.71 21.74
CA VAL A 286 0.04 -23.08 21.71
C VAL A 286 0.14 -24.58 21.88
N TYR A 287 0.50 -25.26 20.79
CA TYR A 287 0.80 -26.70 20.83
C TYR A 287 2.29 -26.88 21.07
N ARG A 288 2.62 -27.56 22.16
CA ARG A 288 3.99 -28.01 22.45
C ARG A 288 4.12 -29.44 21.99
N ILE A 289 5.01 -29.68 21.04
CA ILE A 289 5.29 -31.00 20.50
C ILE A 289 6.71 -31.39 20.98
N GLU A 290 6.84 -32.56 21.52
CA GLU A 290 8.14 -33.11 21.87
C GLU A 290 8.78 -33.75 20.64
N LEU A 291 10.08 -33.49 20.43
CA LEU A 291 10.83 -34.10 19.34
C LEU A 291 11.01 -35.59 19.64
N GLU A 292 10.92 -36.43 18.61
CA GLU A 292 11.29 -37.87 18.72
C GLU A 292 12.73 -38.01 19.17
N GLU A 293 13.06 -39.15 19.80
CA GLU A 293 14.35 -39.33 20.49
C GLU A 293 15.55 -39.13 19.56
N GLU A 294 15.50 -39.65 18.35
CA GLU A 294 16.54 -39.47 17.32
C GLU A 294 16.64 -38.03 16.86
N GLN A 295 15.52 -37.38 16.57
CA GLN A 295 15.44 -35.97 16.18
C GLN A 295 15.99 -35.07 17.30
N ARG A 296 15.67 -35.36 18.55
CA ARG A 296 16.18 -34.67 19.73
C ARG A 296 17.69 -34.75 19.85
N LYS A 297 18.29 -35.95 19.61
CA LYS A 297 19.74 -36.13 19.60
C LYS A 297 20.39 -35.26 18.52
N LEU A 298 19.83 -35.27 17.30
CA LEU A 298 20.31 -34.44 16.21
C LEU A 298 20.21 -32.92 16.53
N TYR A 299 19.11 -32.51 17.13
CA TYR A 299 18.88 -31.12 17.53
C TYR A 299 19.93 -30.70 18.61
N LEU A 300 20.18 -31.53 19.64
CA LEU A 300 21.15 -31.23 20.68
C LEU A 300 22.58 -31.17 20.13
N ALA A 301 22.94 -32.05 19.21
CA ALA A 301 24.24 -32.00 18.52
C ALA A 301 24.40 -30.71 17.72
N ALA A 302 23.35 -30.32 16.98
CA ALA A 302 23.34 -29.05 16.23
C ALA A 302 23.41 -27.81 17.14
N VAL A 303 22.84 -27.86 18.36
CA VAL A 303 22.97 -26.78 19.35
C VAL A 303 24.41 -26.64 19.86
N VAL A 304 25.13 -27.76 20.07
CA VAL A 304 26.53 -27.72 20.49
C VAL A 304 27.41 -27.12 19.39
N ASP A 305 27.29 -27.62 18.15
CA ASP A 305 27.97 -27.05 16.95
C ASP A 305 27.69 -25.56 16.76
N ALA A 306 26.42 -25.18 16.94
CA ALA A 306 25.97 -23.79 16.85
C ALA A 306 26.66 -22.89 17.89
N ARG A 307 26.81 -23.36 19.15
CA ARG A 307 27.48 -22.60 20.20
C ARG A 307 28.97 -22.38 19.89
N GLU A 308 29.64 -23.38 19.34
CA GLU A 308 31.04 -23.25 18.93
C GLU A 308 31.19 -22.25 17.78
N LYS A 309 30.33 -22.35 16.73
CA LYS A 309 30.33 -21.44 15.60
C LYS A 309 30.05 -20.00 15.99
N LEU A 310 29.08 -19.78 16.88
CA LEU A 310 28.75 -18.44 17.38
C LEU A 310 29.82 -17.85 18.28
N ARG A 311 30.58 -18.68 19.02
CA ARG A 311 31.74 -18.21 19.81
C ARG A 311 32.90 -17.77 18.91
N ALA A 312 33.08 -18.43 17.76
CA ALA A 312 34.12 -18.11 16.80
C ALA A 312 33.73 -16.94 15.87
N ALA A 313 32.44 -16.64 15.73
CA ALA A 313 31.93 -15.57 14.91
C ALA A 313 32.11 -14.19 15.57
N LYS A 314 32.27 -13.14 14.74
CA LYS A 314 32.32 -11.78 15.24
C LYS A 314 30.92 -11.37 15.76
N PRO A 315 30.83 -10.52 16.81
CA PRO A 315 29.53 -10.08 17.38
C PRO A 315 28.56 -9.43 16.35
N GLU A 316 29.09 -8.93 15.23
CA GLU A 316 28.34 -8.25 14.16
C GLU A 316 27.84 -9.21 13.08
N ASP A 317 28.24 -10.48 13.08
CA ASP A 317 27.89 -11.46 12.04
C ASP A 317 26.47 -12.02 12.24
N LYS A 318 25.50 -11.20 11.88
CA LYS A 318 24.07 -11.57 11.89
C LYS A 318 23.75 -12.75 10.97
N MET A 319 24.54 -12.97 9.91
CA MET A 319 24.33 -14.08 8.98
C MET A 319 24.67 -15.42 9.61
N ALA A 320 25.72 -15.49 10.42
CA ALA A 320 26.06 -16.70 11.17
C ALA A 320 24.95 -17.09 12.16
N VAL A 321 24.39 -16.10 12.88
CA VAL A 321 23.25 -16.32 13.78
C VAL A 321 22.03 -16.82 13.01
N PHE A 322 21.71 -16.19 11.87
CA PHE A 322 20.58 -16.58 11.04
C PHE A 322 20.71 -18.01 10.49
N ALA A 323 21.90 -18.37 9.98
CA ALA A 323 22.19 -19.71 9.46
C ALA A 323 21.99 -20.79 10.55
N VAL A 324 22.45 -20.52 11.78
CA VAL A 324 22.24 -21.41 12.91
C VAL A 324 20.75 -21.60 13.23
N LEU A 325 19.99 -20.50 13.30
CA LEU A 325 18.56 -20.56 13.60
C LEU A 325 17.79 -21.31 12.51
N MET A 326 18.15 -21.10 11.23
CA MET A 326 17.54 -21.82 10.10
C MET A 326 17.78 -23.33 10.22
N ARG A 327 19.03 -23.73 10.49
CA ARG A 327 19.38 -25.16 10.65
C ARG A 327 18.62 -25.82 11.81
N LEU A 328 18.51 -25.16 12.94
CA LEU A 328 17.74 -25.68 14.09
C LEU A 328 16.26 -25.82 13.75
N ARG A 329 15.70 -24.84 13.01
CA ARG A 329 14.32 -24.88 12.52
C ARG A 329 14.09 -26.04 11.54
N GLU A 330 15.00 -26.27 10.61
CA GLU A 330 14.94 -27.36 9.64
C GLU A 330 14.91 -28.72 10.35
N ILE A 331 15.75 -28.94 11.39
CA ILE A 331 15.69 -30.15 12.20
C ILE A 331 14.32 -30.32 12.86
N CYS A 332 13.73 -29.24 13.37
CA CYS A 332 12.41 -29.30 14.01
C CYS A 332 11.28 -29.58 13.00
N CYS A 333 11.43 -29.15 11.75
CA CYS A 333 10.42 -29.36 10.70
C CYS A 333 10.50 -30.78 10.12
N ASP A 334 11.67 -31.17 9.64
CA ASP A 334 11.96 -32.50 9.09
C ASP A 334 13.47 -32.73 9.08
N PRO A 335 13.99 -33.73 9.85
CA PRO A 335 15.42 -34.03 9.90
C PRO A 335 16.06 -34.32 8.53
N ARG A 336 15.28 -34.83 7.57
CA ARG A 336 15.74 -35.11 6.21
C ARG A 336 16.20 -33.89 5.43
N LEU A 337 15.81 -32.68 5.88
CA LEU A 337 16.30 -31.44 5.28
C LEU A 337 17.79 -31.17 5.54
N ILE A 338 18.39 -31.91 6.51
CA ILE A 338 19.79 -31.72 6.94
C ILE A 338 20.60 -33.01 6.83
N ALA A 339 19.96 -34.16 6.98
CA ALA A 339 20.61 -35.48 7.01
C ALA A 339 20.05 -36.38 5.90
N ASP A 340 20.83 -36.60 4.83
CA ASP A 340 20.42 -37.40 3.66
C ASP A 340 20.12 -38.86 4.01
N ASN A 341 20.53 -39.35 5.17
CA ASN A 341 20.40 -40.76 5.64
C ASN A 341 19.36 -40.90 6.76
N TRP A 342 18.44 -40.03 6.88
CA TRP A 342 17.39 -40.06 7.91
C TRP A 342 16.21 -40.96 7.51
#